data_0079ab7a87435cf9927e05f8292ebab4
#
_entry.id   0079ab7a87435cf9927e05f8292ebab4
#
_cell.length_a   1.000
_cell.length_b   1.000
_cell.length_c   1.000
_cell.angle_alpha   90.00
_cell.angle_beta   90.00
_cell.angle_gamma   90.00
#
_symmetry.space_group_name_H-M   'P 1'
#
loop_
_entity.id
_entity.type
_entity.pdbx_description
1 polymer ?
#
loop_
_entity_poly.entity_id
_entity_poly.type
_entity_poly.pdbx_seq_one_letter_code
_entity_poly.pdbx_strand_id
1 'polypeptide(L)'
;MEERTDLYGKGDMDGIKALEKRLLAQNAEHKDWECTEEMMSLTKEGKALYLHCLPADITDVSCEHGEVAASVFDRYRDPLYKEASFKPYIIAAMIFLAKVKDPVAKLKELEENAKKRQNVD
;
A
#
# COMPACT_ATOMS: atom_id res chain seq x y z
N MET A 1 -2.05 -16.14 -6.76
CA MET A 1 -0.73 -16.09 -6.08
C MET A 1 -0.05 -17.47 -6.03
N GLU A 2 -0.78 -18.54 -5.76
CA GLU A 2 -0.24 -19.92 -5.70
C GLU A 2 0.44 -20.35 -6.99
N GLU A 3 -0.23 -20.19 -8.14
CA GLU A 3 0.33 -20.56 -9.46
C GLU A 3 1.71 -19.92 -9.73
N ARG A 4 1.87 -18.63 -9.42
CA ARG A 4 3.15 -17.92 -9.58
C ARG A 4 4.23 -18.51 -8.67
N THR A 5 3.88 -18.80 -7.42
CA THR A 5 4.79 -19.38 -6.43
C THR A 5 5.27 -20.77 -6.88
N ASP A 6 4.35 -21.57 -7.40
CA ASP A 6 4.66 -22.92 -7.91
C ASP A 6 5.60 -22.88 -9.12
N LEU A 7 5.35 -21.96 -10.07
CA LEU A 7 6.22 -21.80 -11.24
C LEU A 7 7.63 -21.33 -10.84
N TYR A 8 7.74 -20.38 -9.89
CA TYR A 8 9.02 -19.96 -9.35
C TYR A 8 9.75 -21.09 -8.62
N GLY A 9 9.03 -21.86 -7.81
CA GLY A 9 9.58 -23.01 -7.08
C GLY A 9 10.13 -24.11 -8.02
N LYS A 10 9.56 -24.24 -9.21
CA LYS A 10 10.00 -25.17 -10.26
C LYS A 10 11.06 -24.60 -11.20
N GLY A 11 11.36 -23.30 -11.11
CA GLY A 11 12.26 -22.60 -12.03
C GLY A 11 11.71 -22.49 -13.46
N ASP A 12 10.39 -22.62 -13.65
CA ASP A 12 9.72 -22.57 -14.95
C ASP A 12 9.54 -21.13 -15.43
N MET A 13 10.59 -20.57 -16.02
CA MET A 13 10.59 -19.20 -16.53
C MET A 13 9.64 -18.98 -17.71
N ASP A 14 9.40 -19.99 -18.54
CA ASP A 14 8.49 -19.89 -19.68
C ASP A 14 7.03 -19.93 -19.19
N GLY A 15 6.72 -20.75 -18.19
CA GLY A 15 5.45 -20.71 -17.48
C GLY A 15 5.15 -19.38 -16.81
N ILE A 16 6.16 -18.75 -16.19
CA ILE A 16 6.04 -17.41 -15.60
C ILE A 16 5.68 -16.37 -16.65
N LYS A 17 6.36 -16.36 -17.80
CA LYS A 17 6.07 -15.43 -18.91
C LYS A 17 4.66 -15.65 -19.49
N ALA A 18 4.25 -16.91 -19.63
CA ALA A 18 2.92 -17.26 -20.12
C ALA A 18 1.83 -16.79 -19.13
N LEU A 19 2.05 -16.98 -17.84
CA LEU A 19 1.18 -16.48 -16.77
C LEU A 19 1.07 -14.96 -16.82
N GLU A 20 2.20 -14.24 -16.91
CA GLU A 20 2.22 -12.78 -16.98
C GLU A 20 1.43 -12.27 -18.20
N LYS A 21 1.67 -12.85 -19.38
CA LYS A 21 0.93 -12.48 -20.59
C LYS A 21 -0.57 -12.67 -20.43
N ARG A 22 -1.00 -13.77 -19.82
CA ARG A 22 -2.40 -14.06 -19.55
C ARG A 22 -3.02 -13.05 -18.58
N LEU A 23 -2.32 -12.74 -17.48
CA LEU A 23 -2.79 -11.78 -16.48
C LEU A 23 -2.85 -10.36 -17.04
N LEU A 24 -1.88 -9.94 -17.84
CA LEU A 24 -1.92 -8.64 -18.51
C LEU A 24 -3.09 -8.51 -19.48
N ALA A 25 -3.40 -9.59 -20.24
CA ALA A 25 -4.57 -9.60 -21.12
C ALA A 25 -5.87 -9.50 -20.32
N GLN A 26 -5.98 -10.23 -19.20
CA GLN A 26 -7.13 -10.15 -18.30
C GLN A 26 -7.27 -8.76 -17.67
N ASN A 27 -6.18 -8.16 -17.19
CA ASN A 27 -6.23 -6.82 -16.61
C ASN A 27 -6.63 -5.75 -17.64
N ALA A 28 -6.27 -5.94 -18.90
CA ALA A 28 -6.65 -5.03 -19.98
C ALA A 28 -8.17 -4.97 -20.24
N GLU A 29 -8.94 -5.94 -19.75
CA GLU A 29 -10.40 -5.94 -19.81
C GLU A 29 -11.04 -5.00 -18.77
N HIS A 30 -10.26 -4.51 -17.81
CA HIS A 30 -10.69 -3.72 -16.65
C HIS A 30 -10.03 -2.34 -16.59
N LYS A 31 -9.77 -1.73 -17.74
CA LYS A 31 -9.17 -0.37 -17.83
C LYS A 31 -10.08 0.73 -17.30
N ASP A 32 -11.36 0.42 -17.09
CA ASP A 32 -12.37 1.28 -16.49
C ASP A 32 -12.39 1.21 -14.94
N TRP A 33 -11.57 0.36 -14.34
CA TRP A 33 -11.44 0.28 -12.88
C TRP A 33 -10.56 1.42 -12.36
N GLU A 34 -11.18 2.56 -12.21
CA GLU A 34 -10.56 3.78 -11.73
C GLU A 34 -11.38 4.40 -10.60
N CYS A 35 -10.75 4.88 -9.55
CA CYS A 35 -11.42 5.69 -8.53
C CYS A 35 -11.66 7.10 -9.08
N THR A 36 -12.90 7.39 -9.46
CA THR A 36 -13.32 8.64 -10.06
C THR A 36 -13.96 9.61 -9.05
N GLU A 37 -14.12 10.87 -9.44
CA GLU A 37 -14.88 11.87 -8.67
C GLU A 37 -16.33 11.44 -8.45
N GLU A 38 -16.95 10.76 -9.41
CA GLU A 38 -18.29 10.24 -9.29
C GLU A 38 -18.37 9.18 -8.17
N MET A 39 -17.43 8.21 -8.17
CA MET A 39 -17.35 7.21 -7.09
C MET A 39 -17.13 7.86 -5.73
N MET A 40 -16.26 8.86 -5.64
CA MET A 40 -16.03 9.60 -4.39
C MET A 40 -17.28 10.32 -3.90
N SER A 41 -18.11 10.83 -4.81
CA SER A 41 -19.37 11.51 -4.46
C SER A 41 -20.40 10.57 -3.82
N LEU A 42 -20.33 9.26 -4.08
CA LEU A 42 -21.20 8.24 -3.49
C LEU A 42 -20.83 7.90 -2.04
N THR A 43 -19.67 8.35 -1.57
CA THR A 43 -19.25 8.15 -0.18
C THR A 43 -20.02 9.09 0.75
N LYS A 44 -19.97 8.85 2.09
CA LYS A 44 -20.67 9.65 3.07
C LYS A 44 -20.36 11.14 2.89
N GLU A 45 -21.34 11.92 2.48
CA GLU A 45 -21.23 13.35 2.18
C GLU A 45 -20.19 13.70 1.12
N GLY A 46 -19.75 12.72 0.31
CA GLY A 46 -18.66 12.88 -0.65
C GLY A 46 -17.30 13.17 -0.01
N LYS A 47 -17.12 12.86 1.29
CA LYS A 47 -15.97 13.30 2.10
C LYS A 47 -15.11 12.13 2.63
N ALA A 48 -15.35 10.89 2.21
CA ALA A 48 -14.45 9.81 2.58
C ALA A 48 -13.04 10.10 2.04
N LEU A 49 -12.03 9.74 2.82
CA LEU A 49 -10.64 9.89 2.37
C LEU A 49 -10.32 8.82 1.32
N TYR A 50 -9.69 9.21 0.22
CA TYR A 50 -8.97 8.29 -0.65
C TYR A 50 -7.59 8.06 -0.05
N LEU A 51 -7.28 6.81 0.31
CA LEU A 51 -5.99 6.43 0.87
C LEU A 51 -5.33 5.37 -0.02
N HIS A 52 -4.03 5.45 -0.18
CA HIS A 52 -3.25 4.52 -0.97
C HIS A 52 -1.86 4.33 -0.37
N CYS A 53 -1.40 3.07 -0.35
CA CYS A 53 -0.10 2.73 0.24
C CYS A 53 1.12 3.16 -0.58
N LEU A 54 0.92 3.72 -1.78
CA LEU A 54 1.96 4.13 -2.73
C LEU A 54 2.95 3.00 -3.13
N PRO A 55 3.44 3.00 -4.37
CA PRO A 55 3.14 3.97 -5.45
C PRO A 55 1.73 3.78 -6.01
N ALA A 56 1.14 4.82 -6.60
CA ALA A 56 -0.17 4.79 -7.25
C ALA A 56 -0.04 5.03 -8.76
N ASP A 57 -0.83 4.30 -9.54
CA ASP A 57 -0.99 4.54 -10.98
C ASP A 57 -2.08 5.59 -11.20
N ILE A 58 -1.66 6.81 -11.53
CA ILE A 58 -2.54 7.97 -11.67
C ILE A 58 -2.81 8.22 -13.14
N THR A 59 -4.09 8.23 -13.53
CA THR A 59 -4.52 8.48 -14.91
C THR A 59 -3.99 9.83 -15.42
N ASP A 60 -3.47 9.81 -16.65
CA ASP A 60 -2.88 10.97 -17.36
C ASP A 60 -1.63 11.57 -16.66
N VAL A 61 -1.11 10.95 -15.60
CA VAL A 61 0.10 11.39 -14.89
C VAL A 61 1.20 10.34 -15.00
N SER A 62 0.97 9.13 -14.45
CA SER A 62 1.92 8.03 -14.49
C SER A 62 1.63 7.01 -15.60
N CYS A 63 0.39 6.95 -16.06
CA CYS A 63 -0.08 6.05 -17.12
C CYS A 63 -1.34 6.60 -17.81
N GLU A 64 -1.71 6.02 -18.94
CA GLU A 64 -2.92 6.39 -19.68
C GLU A 64 -4.20 5.97 -18.95
N HIS A 65 -4.19 4.78 -18.35
CA HIS A 65 -5.30 4.22 -17.59
C HIS A 65 -4.81 3.82 -16.21
N GLY A 66 -5.09 4.64 -15.22
CA GLY A 66 -4.67 4.43 -13.84
C GLY A 66 -5.78 3.87 -12.95
N GLU A 67 -5.45 3.64 -11.72
CA GLU A 67 -6.37 3.19 -10.67
C GLU A 67 -7.11 4.34 -9.98
N VAL A 68 -6.69 5.57 -10.24
CA VAL A 68 -7.27 6.79 -9.66
C VAL A 68 -7.16 7.97 -10.62
N ALA A 69 -8.23 8.77 -10.70
CA ALA A 69 -8.23 10.03 -11.44
C ALA A 69 -7.28 11.05 -10.79
N ALA A 70 -6.55 11.81 -11.61
CA ALA A 70 -5.60 12.81 -11.13
C ALA A 70 -6.23 13.81 -10.14
N SER A 71 -7.46 14.25 -10.39
CA SER A 71 -8.20 15.19 -9.53
C SER A 71 -8.49 14.61 -8.15
N VAL A 72 -8.86 13.33 -8.06
CA VAL A 72 -9.07 12.62 -6.79
C VAL A 72 -7.75 12.50 -6.04
N PHE A 73 -6.69 12.07 -6.72
CA PHE A 73 -5.38 11.94 -6.10
C PHE A 73 -4.87 13.26 -5.54
N ASP A 74 -4.94 14.34 -6.32
CA ASP A 74 -4.48 15.66 -5.90
C ASP A 74 -5.25 16.20 -4.69
N ARG A 75 -6.56 16.00 -4.66
CA ARG A 75 -7.40 16.42 -3.52
C ARG A 75 -6.99 15.74 -2.20
N TYR A 76 -6.59 14.49 -2.26
CA TYR A 76 -6.23 13.69 -1.08
C TYR A 76 -4.73 13.46 -0.91
N ARG A 77 -3.90 14.12 -1.68
CA ARG A 77 -2.44 13.94 -1.67
C ARG A 77 -1.85 14.05 -0.26
N ASP A 78 -2.15 15.12 0.47
CA ASP A 78 -1.55 15.36 1.78
C ASP A 78 -1.99 14.34 2.83
N PRO A 79 -3.31 14.01 3.00
CA PRO A 79 -3.74 12.93 3.88
C PRO A 79 -3.15 11.56 3.47
N LEU A 80 -3.04 11.28 2.19
CA LEU A 80 -2.51 10.03 1.66
C LEU A 80 -1.01 9.88 1.99
N TYR A 81 -0.21 10.91 1.77
CA TYR A 81 1.22 10.90 2.14
C TYR A 81 1.42 10.83 3.66
N LYS A 82 0.55 11.48 4.44
CA LYS A 82 0.54 11.34 5.88
C LYS A 82 0.27 9.90 6.32
N GLU A 83 -0.74 9.25 5.74
CA GLU A 83 -1.03 7.84 5.98
C GLU A 83 0.16 6.96 5.62
N ALA A 84 0.71 7.11 4.42
CA ALA A 84 1.86 6.35 3.96
C ALA A 84 3.10 6.53 4.87
N SER A 85 3.27 7.68 5.52
CA SER A 85 4.36 7.95 6.45
C SER A 85 4.33 7.09 7.71
N PHE A 86 3.21 6.46 8.04
CA PHE A 86 3.09 5.52 9.16
C PHE A 86 3.57 4.11 8.84
N LYS A 87 3.81 3.76 7.56
CA LYS A 87 4.30 2.43 7.17
C LYS A 87 5.54 1.96 7.94
N PRO A 88 6.58 2.79 8.16
CA PRO A 88 7.76 2.36 8.91
C PRO A 88 7.43 1.91 10.33
N TYR A 89 6.47 2.56 11.00
CA TYR A 89 6.07 2.20 12.37
C TYR A 89 5.34 0.86 12.40
N ILE A 90 4.44 0.61 11.44
CA ILE A 90 3.72 -0.67 11.34
C ILE A 90 4.70 -1.81 11.01
N ILE A 91 5.63 -1.58 10.07
CA ILE A 91 6.65 -2.56 9.72
C ILE A 91 7.56 -2.85 10.92
N ALA A 92 7.99 -1.82 11.65
CA ALA A 92 8.79 -1.98 12.86
C ALA A 92 8.05 -2.78 13.94
N ALA A 93 6.76 -2.52 14.14
CA ALA A 93 5.92 -3.29 15.06
C ALA A 93 5.81 -4.76 14.64
N MET A 94 5.61 -5.05 13.35
CA MET A 94 5.57 -6.42 12.83
C MET A 94 6.88 -7.16 13.05
N ILE A 95 8.02 -6.51 12.75
CA ILE A 95 9.36 -7.08 12.97
C ILE A 95 9.58 -7.35 14.48
N PHE A 96 9.23 -6.39 15.32
CA PHE A 96 9.35 -6.51 16.76
C PHE A 96 8.55 -7.72 17.30
N LEU A 97 7.28 -7.83 16.94
CA LEU A 97 6.42 -8.95 17.33
C LEU A 97 6.93 -10.30 16.82
N ALA A 98 7.51 -10.35 15.63
CA ALA A 98 8.05 -11.59 15.05
C ALA A 98 9.40 -12.03 15.66
N LYS A 99 10.19 -11.08 16.19
CA LYS A 99 11.55 -11.34 16.66
C LYS A 99 11.70 -11.38 18.18
N VAL A 100 10.79 -10.77 18.92
CA VAL A 100 10.87 -10.66 20.38
C VAL A 100 9.96 -11.72 21.01
N LYS A 101 10.56 -12.59 21.83
CA LYS A 101 9.86 -13.76 22.45
C LYS A 101 8.71 -13.33 23.37
N ASP A 102 8.92 -12.28 24.18
CA ASP A 102 7.90 -11.67 25.03
C ASP A 102 7.85 -10.16 24.74
N PRO A 103 7.08 -9.74 23.73
CA PRO A 103 7.05 -8.35 23.31
C PRO A 103 6.45 -7.41 24.36
N VAL A 104 5.52 -7.89 25.17
CA VAL A 104 4.89 -7.07 26.23
C VAL A 104 5.87 -6.77 27.35
N ALA A 105 6.57 -7.78 27.86
CA ALA A 105 7.60 -7.59 28.88
C ALA A 105 8.74 -6.70 28.37
N LYS A 106 9.15 -6.91 27.10
CA LYS A 106 10.22 -6.08 26.50
C LYS A 106 9.82 -4.62 26.32
N LEU A 107 8.57 -4.34 25.95
CA LEU A 107 8.07 -2.97 25.86
C LEU A 107 8.06 -2.28 27.23
N LYS A 108 7.62 -2.96 28.30
CA LYS A 108 7.66 -2.43 29.67
C LYS A 108 9.09 -2.12 30.10
N GLU A 109 10.02 -3.05 29.88
CA GLU A 109 11.45 -2.82 30.17
C GLU A 109 11.99 -1.59 29.43
N LEU A 110 11.65 -1.46 28.15
CA LEU A 110 12.08 -0.31 27.34
C LEU A 110 11.47 1.00 27.84
N GLU A 111 10.21 1.00 28.27
CA GLU A 111 9.54 2.17 28.84
C GLU A 111 10.18 2.60 30.15
N GLU A 112 10.44 1.65 31.05
CA GLU A 112 11.12 1.91 32.34
C GLU A 112 12.53 2.46 32.18
N ASN A 113 13.26 2.00 31.15
CA ASN A 113 14.62 2.42 30.87
C ASN A 113 14.70 3.60 29.87
N ALA A 114 13.57 4.08 29.35
CA ALA A 114 13.55 5.16 28.38
C ALA A 114 14.05 6.46 29.00
N LYS A 115 15.13 7.00 28.43
CA LYS A 115 15.56 8.37 28.72
C LYS A 115 14.50 9.33 28.20
N LYS A 116 14.05 10.28 29.03
CA LYS A 116 13.16 11.35 28.57
C LYS A 116 13.79 12.04 27.37
N ARG A 117 13.03 12.13 26.27
CA ARG A 117 13.44 12.86 25.08
C ARG A 117 13.68 14.31 25.46
N GLN A 118 14.90 14.83 25.26
CA GLN A 118 15.13 16.25 25.38
C GLN A 118 14.46 16.94 24.20
N ASN A 119 13.59 17.90 24.47
CA ASN A 119 13.10 18.79 23.42
C ASN A 119 14.30 19.56 22.91
N VAL A 120 14.56 19.46 21.64
CA VAL A 120 15.52 20.35 20.97
C VAL A 120 14.66 21.53 20.53
N ASP A 121 14.81 22.65 21.26
CA ASP A 121 14.17 23.92 20.89
C ASP A 121 14.77 24.44 19.56
#